data_3e303d80ae1cefd77f33b9e273133463
#
_entry.id   3e303d80ae1cefd77f33b9e273133463
#
_cell.length_a   1.000
_cell.length_b   1.000
_cell.length_c   1.000
_cell.angle_alpha   90.00
_cell.angle_beta   90.00
_cell.angle_gamma   90.00
#
_symmetry.space_group_name_H-M   'P 1'
#
loop_
_entity.id
_entity.type
_entity.pdbx_description
1 polymer ?
#
loop_
_entity_poly.entity_id
_entity_poly.type
_entity_poly.pdbx_seq_one_letter_code
_entity_poly.pdbx_strand_id
1 'polypeptide(L)'
;MKSGILLRYRDYLPFTRLTPPLSLGEGDTPLVPAPCLSEALHADVWLKVEGCNPTGSFKDRGMVVAVSKAAEDGAKAVICASTGNTAASAAAYAARAGLQAIVIVPAGHIALGKLAQALMHGARVLAVRGNFDQALALVRQLVERHPVALVNSVNPYRIEGQKTAAFEICEAMGKAPDILAIPVGNAGNITAYWRGFRQWQAAGRIRALPRMWGFQAEGAAPI
;
A
#
# COMPACT_ATOMS: atom_id res chain seq x y z
N MET A 1 -1.46 2.98 -21.84
CA MET A 1 -0.71 2.85 -20.58
C MET A 1 -1.65 3.19 -19.43
N LYS A 2 -1.74 2.37 -18.38
CA LYS A 2 -2.56 2.72 -17.21
C LYS A 2 -2.02 4.00 -16.58
N SER A 3 -2.88 4.96 -16.28
CA SER A 3 -2.49 6.29 -15.78
C SER A 3 -1.99 6.29 -14.32
N GLY A 4 -2.09 5.15 -13.62
CA GLY A 4 -1.81 5.04 -12.19
C GLY A 4 -2.80 5.81 -11.31
N ILE A 5 -2.75 5.56 -10.01
CA ILE A 5 -3.73 6.13 -9.07
C ILE A 5 -3.53 7.63 -8.83
N LEU A 6 -2.29 8.14 -8.92
CA LEU A 6 -2.00 9.54 -8.67
C LEU A 6 -2.72 10.48 -9.65
N LEU A 7 -2.74 10.16 -10.93
CA LEU A 7 -3.43 10.95 -11.93
C LEU A 7 -4.94 10.69 -11.93
N ARG A 8 -5.35 9.41 -11.78
CA ARG A 8 -6.77 9.03 -11.80
C ARG A 8 -7.56 9.66 -10.65
N TYR A 9 -6.97 9.73 -9.46
CA TYR A 9 -7.63 10.19 -8.24
C TYR A 9 -6.98 11.44 -7.64
N ARG A 10 -6.32 12.27 -8.47
CA ARG A 10 -5.55 13.44 -8.02
C ARG A 10 -6.34 14.36 -7.09
N ASP A 11 -7.63 14.54 -7.35
CA ASP A 11 -8.50 15.45 -6.59
C ASP A 11 -8.87 14.90 -5.19
N TYR A 12 -8.60 13.62 -4.97
CA TYR A 12 -8.84 12.90 -3.71
C TYR A 12 -7.57 12.54 -2.97
N LEU A 13 -6.41 12.81 -3.56
CA LEU A 13 -5.09 12.49 -3.02
C LEU A 13 -4.34 13.79 -2.63
N PRO A 14 -3.33 13.71 -1.75
CA PRO A 14 -2.50 14.86 -1.39
C PRO A 14 -1.55 15.23 -2.55
N PHE A 15 -2.13 15.52 -3.70
CA PHE A 15 -1.43 15.84 -4.94
C PHE A 15 -1.35 17.35 -5.10
N THR A 16 -0.17 17.91 -5.24
CA THR A 16 0.09 19.32 -5.50
C THR A 16 0.67 19.53 -6.91
N ARG A 17 0.93 20.76 -7.28
CA ARG A 17 1.64 21.07 -8.53
C ARG A 17 3.10 20.62 -8.54
N LEU A 18 3.69 20.42 -7.37
CA LEU A 18 5.08 19.98 -7.17
C LEU A 18 5.18 18.45 -7.08
N THR A 19 4.08 17.74 -6.84
CA THR A 19 4.09 16.28 -6.71
C THR A 19 4.39 15.65 -8.07
N PRO A 20 5.51 14.91 -8.21
CA PRO A 20 5.80 14.22 -9.46
C PRO A 20 4.75 13.12 -9.70
N PRO A 21 4.18 13.02 -10.91
CA PRO A 21 3.14 12.05 -11.24
C PRO A 21 3.77 10.66 -11.50
N LEU A 22 4.36 10.08 -10.46
CA LEU A 22 4.96 8.74 -10.55
C LEU A 22 3.90 7.68 -10.82
N SER A 23 4.24 6.67 -11.59
CA SER A 23 3.44 5.46 -11.74
C SER A 23 4.28 4.33 -12.31
N LEU A 24 3.95 3.10 -11.91
CA LEU A 24 4.34 1.84 -12.52
C LEU A 24 3.10 1.10 -13.08
N GLY A 25 1.93 1.77 -13.12
CA GLY A 25 0.67 1.19 -13.54
C GLY A 25 -0.13 0.54 -12.41
N GLU A 26 0.12 0.96 -11.17
CA GLU A 26 -0.62 0.52 -9.99
C GLU A 26 -2.09 0.97 -10.02
N GLY A 27 -2.93 0.23 -9.32
CA GLY A 27 -4.37 0.43 -9.34
C GLY A 27 -5.04 -0.27 -10.53
N ASP A 28 -6.32 0.00 -10.71
CA ASP A 28 -7.15 -0.63 -11.72
C ASP A 28 -7.00 -2.17 -11.71
N THR A 29 -6.95 -2.71 -10.49
CA THR A 29 -6.84 -4.14 -10.26
C THR A 29 -8.18 -4.82 -10.54
N PRO A 30 -8.19 -6.05 -11.05
CA PRO A 30 -9.43 -6.74 -11.38
C PRO A 30 -10.38 -6.87 -10.19
N LEU A 31 -11.67 -6.70 -10.45
CA LEU A 31 -12.76 -7.12 -9.58
C LEU A 31 -13.46 -8.30 -10.28
N VAL A 32 -13.28 -9.50 -9.74
CA VAL A 32 -13.64 -10.76 -10.39
C VAL A 32 -14.76 -11.46 -9.62
N PRO A 33 -15.84 -11.90 -10.27
CA PRO A 33 -16.88 -12.70 -9.62
C PRO A 33 -16.32 -14.05 -9.17
N ALA A 34 -16.81 -14.56 -8.03
CA ALA A 34 -16.39 -15.84 -7.45
C ALA A 34 -17.59 -16.80 -7.33
N PRO A 35 -18.05 -17.43 -8.43
CA PRO A 35 -19.31 -18.18 -8.46
C PRO A 35 -19.36 -19.32 -7.44
N CYS A 36 -18.29 -20.09 -7.28
CA CYS A 36 -18.26 -21.18 -6.28
C CYS A 36 -18.42 -20.69 -4.84
N LEU A 37 -17.80 -19.52 -4.51
CA LEU A 37 -17.98 -18.91 -3.19
C LEU A 37 -19.39 -18.30 -3.05
N SER A 38 -19.92 -17.73 -4.11
CA SER A 38 -21.27 -17.17 -4.12
C SER A 38 -22.33 -18.24 -3.85
N GLU A 39 -22.20 -19.40 -4.48
CA GLU A 39 -23.06 -20.56 -4.23
C GLU A 39 -22.94 -21.07 -2.79
N ALA A 40 -21.73 -21.30 -2.32
CA ALA A 40 -21.48 -21.82 -0.98
C ALA A 40 -21.95 -20.89 0.16
N LEU A 41 -21.90 -19.58 -0.07
CA LEU A 41 -22.24 -18.56 0.93
C LEU A 41 -23.65 -17.97 0.73
N HIS A 42 -24.39 -18.39 -0.31
CA HIS A 42 -25.66 -17.79 -0.71
C HIS A 42 -25.59 -16.26 -0.78
N ALA A 43 -24.51 -15.72 -1.34
CA ALA A 43 -24.22 -14.29 -1.44
C ALA A 43 -23.50 -13.98 -2.76
N ASP A 44 -23.62 -12.76 -3.25
CA ASP A 44 -22.89 -12.32 -4.45
C ASP A 44 -21.46 -11.94 -4.06
N VAL A 45 -20.49 -12.82 -4.33
CA VAL A 45 -19.10 -12.70 -3.91
C VAL A 45 -18.19 -12.26 -5.05
N TRP A 46 -17.43 -11.22 -4.80
CA TRP A 46 -16.45 -10.65 -5.73
C TRP A 46 -15.06 -10.55 -5.09
N LEU A 47 -14.03 -10.79 -5.87
CA LEU A 47 -12.62 -10.74 -5.44
C LEU A 47 -11.93 -9.51 -6.04
N LYS A 48 -11.46 -8.59 -5.19
CA LYS A 48 -10.56 -7.51 -5.59
C LYS A 48 -9.13 -8.01 -5.59
N VAL A 49 -8.54 -8.23 -6.77
CA VAL A 49 -7.27 -8.94 -6.92
C VAL A 49 -6.09 -7.98 -6.83
N GLU A 50 -5.74 -7.58 -5.62
CA GLU A 50 -4.63 -6.64 -5.35
C GLU A 50 -3.24 -7.21 -5.70
N GLY A 51 -3.12 -8.52 -5.90
CA GLY A 51 -1.91 -9.16 -6.42
C GLY A 51 -1.54 -8.76 -7.85
N CYS A 52 -2.48 -8.15 -8.60
CA CYS A 52 -2.25 -7.63 -9.95
C CYS A 52 -1.58 -6.25 -9.98
N ASN A 53 -1.25 -5.66 -8.85
CA ASN A 53 -0.38 -4.48 -8.80
C ASN A 53 1.07 -4.82 -9.24
N PRO A 54 1.86 -3.85 -9.71
CA PRO A 54 3.18 -4.06 -10.32
C PRO A 54 4.16 -4.91 -9.52
N THR A 55 4.23 -4.75 -8.19
CA THR A 55 5.10 -5.58 -7.33
C THR A 55 4.37 -6.75 -6.66
N GLY A 56 3.16 -7.06 -7.11
CA GLY A 56 2.37 -8.19 -6.65
C GLY A 56 1.64 -7.95 -5.34
N SER A 57 1.34 -6.71 -4.96
CA SER A 57 0.59 -6.43 -3.73
C SER A 57 -0.05 -5.04 -3.69
N PHE A 58 -1.05 -4.88 -2.80
CA PHE A 58 -1.70 -3.61 -2.51
C PHE A 58 -0.74 -2.51 -1.99
N LYS A 59 0.49 -2.88 -1.59
CA LYS A 59 1.48 -1.93 -1.08
C LYS A 59 1.82 -0.84 -2.10
N ASP A 60 1.72 -1.13 -3.38
CA ASP A 60 2.03 -0.23 -4.46
C ASP A 60 1.18 1.04 -4.45
N ARG A 61 -0.11 0.91 -4.12
CA ARG A 61 -1.01 2.07 -4.01
C ARG A 61 -0.53 3.11 -2.99
N GLY A 62 -0.17 2.64 -1.80
CA GLY A 62 0.34 3.53 -0.77
C GLY A 62 1.76 4.01 -1.05
N MET A 63 2.55 3.16 -1.69
CA MET A 63 3.96 3.47 -1.93
C MET A 63 4.15 4.54 -2.99
N VAL A 64 3.37 4.53 -4.06
CA VAL A 64 3.46 5.58 -5.08
C VAL A 64 3.18 6.95 -4.50
N VAL A 65 2.19 7.09 -3.61
CA VAL A 65 1.89 8.37 -2.94
C VAL A 65 3.03 8.77 -1.99
N ALA A 66 3.49 7.85 -1.14
CA ALA A 66 4.55 8.13 -0.16
C ALA A 66 5.87 8.53 -0.83
N VAL A 67 6.26 7.84 -1.92
CA VAL A 67 7.49 8.15 -2.65
C VAL A 67 7.35 9.44 -3.45
N SER A 68 6.20 9.71 -4.07
CA SER A 68 5.97 10.99 -4.76
C SER A 68 6.04 12.18 -3.80
N LYS A 69 5.50 12.03 -2.58
CA LYS A 69 5.62 13.08 -1.56
C LYS A 69 7.06 13.23 -1.04
N ALA A 70 7.77 12.12 -0.84
CA ALA A 70 9.17 12.15 -0.49
C ALA A 70 10.02 12.90 -1.54
N ALA A 71 9.75 12.65 -2.82
CA ALA A 71 10.43 13.34 -3.93
C ALA A 71 10.06 14.84 -3.97
N GLU A 72 8.79 15.19 -3.76
CA GLU A 72 8.32 16.58 -3.63
C GLU A 72 9.04 17.33 -2.50
N ASP A 73 9.24 16.65 -1.35
CA ASP A 73 9.92 17.19 -0.17
C ASP A 73 11.47 17.22 -0.32
N GLY A 74 11.99 16.80 -1.48
CA GLY A 74 13.42 16.84 -1.78
C GLY A 74 14.25 15.73 -1.12
N ALA A 75 13.63 14.66 -0.63
CA ALA A 75 14.34 13.52 -0.08
C ALA A 75 15.31 12.91 -1.11
N LYS A 76 16.47 12.45 -0.64
CA LYS A 76 17.46 11.77 -1.49
C LYS A 76 17.32 10.28 -1.49
N ALA A 77 16.63 9.73 -0.47
CA ALA A 77 16.37 8.31 -0.34
C ALA A 77 15.04 8.08 0.39
N VAL A 78 14.50 6.89 0.19
CA VAL A 78 13.43 6.34 1.04
C VAL A 78 13.98 5.17 1.85
N ILE A 79 13.47 5.01 3.07
CA ILE A 79 13.92 3.96 3.99
C ILE A 79 12.73 3.21 4.57
N CYS A 80 12.87 1.89 4.72
CA CYS A 80 11.89 1.08 5.43
C CYS A 80 12.54 -0.09 6.17
N ALA A 81 11.92 -0.52 7.27
CA ALA A 81 12.17 -1.81 7.90
C ALA A 81 11.13 -2.81 7.37
N SER A 82 11.55 -3.76 6.53
CA SER A 82 10.65 -4.79 5.98
C SER A 82 11.40 -5.88 5.24
N THR A 83 10.97 -7.12 5.39
CA THR A 83 11.45 -8.28 4.61
C THR A 83 10.49 -8.69 3.49
N GLY A 84 9.36 -8.00 3.32
CA GLY A 84 8.26 -8.42 2.46
C GLY A 84 7.83 -7.39 1.42
N ASN A 85 6.52 -7.35 1.14
CA ASN A 85 5.92 -6.51 0.10
C ASN A 85 6.22 -5.01 0.23
N THR A 86 6.45 -4.50 1.45
CA THR A 86 6.80 -3.08 1.63
C THR A 86 8.20 -2.80 1.05
N ALA A 87 9.17 -3.69 1.27
CA ALA A 87 10.52 -3.54 0.72
C ALA A 87 10.52 -3.60 -0.81
N ALA A 88 9.84 -4.59 -1.40
CA ALA A 88 9.72 -4.73 -2.85
C ALA A 88 9.10 -3.49 -3.50
N SER A 89 7.98 -3.02 -2.93
CA SER A 89 7.29 -1.82 -3.43
C SER A 89 8.13 -0.55 -3.25
N ALA A 90 8.76 -0.35 -2.07
CA ALA A 90 9.62 0.81 -1.83
C ALA A 90 10.78 0.89 -2.83
N ALA A 91 11.44 -0.24 -3.10
CA ALA A 91 12.53 -0.30 -4.06
C ALA A 91 12.08 0.05 -5.49
N ALA A 92 10.96 -0.52 -5.95
CA ALA A 92 10.44 -0.29 -7.29
C ALA A 92 10.06 1.19 -7.50
N TYR A 93 9.31 1.79 -6.57
CA TYR A 93 8.88 3.18 -6.71
C TYR A 93 10.02 4.18 -6.46
N ALA A 94 10.98 3.87 -5.57
CA ALA A 94 12.19 4.67 -5.43
C ALA A 94 13.01 4.70 -6.72
N ALA A 95 13.25 3.55 -7.33
CA ALA A 95 13.93 3.45 -8.61
C ALA A 95 13.21 4.28 -9.69
N ARG A 96 11.87 4.21 -9.74
CA ARG A 96 11.04 5.00 -10.67
C ARG A 96 11.17 6.51 -10.43
N ALA A 97 11.39 6.92 -9.17
CA ALA A 97 11.55 8.32 -8.76
C ALA A 97 13.00 8.83 -8.88
N GLY A 98 13.96 7.99 -9.22
CA GLY A 98 15.38 8.32 -9.18
C GLY A 98 15.94 8.47 -7.75
N LEU A 99 15.27 7.90 -6.74
CA LEU A 99 15.67 7.91 -5.34
C LEU A 99 16.37 6.61 -4.96
N GLN A 100 17.27 6.67 -3.97
CA GLN A 100 17.84 5.47 -3.38
C GLN A 100 16.84 4.82 -2.43
N ALA A 101 16.59 3.53 -2.58
CA ALA A 101 15.87 2.74 -1.57
C ALA A 101 16.83 2.11 -0.57
N ILE A 102 16.54 2.25 0.72
CA ILE A 102 17.26 1.61 1.82
C ILE A 102 16.30 0.69 2.56
N VAL A 103 16.62 -0.59 2.60
CA VAL A 103 15.79 -1.61 3.26
C VAL A 103 16.56 -2.17 4.44
N ILE A 104 16.03 -2.00 5.64
CA ILE A 104 16.63 -2.57 6.86
C ILE A 104 15.88 -3.84 7.21
N VAL A 105 16.62 -4.92 7.44
CA VAL A 105 16.09 -6.25 7.77
C VAL A 105 16.78 -6.81 9.02
N PRO A 106 16.08 -7.51 9.90
CA PRO A 106 16.71 -8.29 10.96
C PRO A 106 17.53 -9.41 10.36
N ALA A 107 18.75 -9.62 10.86
CA ALA A 107 19.59 -10.72 10.45
C ALA A 107 18.90 -12.06 10.77
N GLY A 108 18.88 -13.01 9.82
CA GLY A 108 18.29 -14.34 10.00
C GLY A 108 16.80 -14.49 9.62
N HIS A 109 16.08 -13.41 9.35
CA HIS A 109 14.64 -13.44 8.97
C HIS A 109 14.41 -12.81 7.60
N ILE A 110 14.87 -13.45 6.54
CA ILE A 110 14.81 -12.89 5.18
C ILE A 110 13.85 -13.70 4.30
N ALA A 111 12.77 -13.07 3.86
CA ALA A 111 11.90 -13.59 2.81
C ALA A 111 12.59 -13.39 1.45
N LEU A 112 13.34 -14.37 0.99
CA LEU A 112 14.25 -14.28 -0.16
C LEU A 112 13.57 -13.74 -1.42
N GLY A 113 12.36 -14.19 -1.75
CA GLY A 113 11.68 -13.77 -2.98
C GLY A 113 11.35 -12.27 -3.03
N LYS A 114 10.91 -11.67 -1.92
CA LYS A 114 10.61 -10.23 -1.87
C LYS A 114 11.86 -9.38 -1.72
N LEU A 115 12.87 -9.91 -1.04
CA LEU A 115 14.17 -9.25 -0.97
C LEU A 115 14.88 -9.24 -2.34
N ALA A 116 14.78 -10.33 -3.11
CA ALA A 116 15.29 -10.38 -4.48
C ALA A 116 14.66 -9.30 -5.36
N GLN A 117 13.34 -9.08 -5.26
CA GLN A 117 12.67 -7.96 -5.97
C GLN A 117 13.28 -6.61 -5.56
N ALA A 118 13.51 -6.37 -4.26
CA ALA A 118 14.10 -5.12 -3.81
C ALA A 118 15.53 -4.92 -4.36
N LEU A 119 16.34 -5.96 -4.35
CA LEU A 119 17.70 -5.94 -4.89
C LEU A 119 17.71 -5.70 -6.41
N MET A 120 16.81 -6.33 -7.16
CA MET A 120 16.68 -6.12 -8.63
C MET A 120 16.34 -4.68 -8.99
N HIS A 121 15.64 -3.95 -8.12
CA HIS A 121 15.37 -2.52 -8.27
C HIS A 121 16.48 -1.62 -7.70
N GLY A 122 17.64 -2.17 -7.35
CA GLY A 122 18.79 -1.41 -6.88
C GLY A 122 18.71 -0.92 -5.42
N ALA A 123 17.86 -1.53 -4.59
CA ALA A 123 17.79 -1.17 -3.18
C ALA A 123 19.07 -1.60 -2.44
N ARG A 124 19.52 -0.76 -1.50
CA ARG A 124 20.53 -1.12 -0.51
C ARG A 124 19.87 -1.85 0.65
N VAL A 125 20.23 -3.11 0.85
CA VAL A 125 19.71 -3.93 1.95
C VAL A 125 20.76 -3.98 3.05
N LEU A 126 20.35 -3.57 4.25
CA LEU A 126 21.19 -3.56 5.44
C LEU A 126 20.62 -4.56 6.45
N ALA A 127 21.36 -5.63 6.71
CA ALA A 127 21.03 -6.59 7.76
C ALA A 127 21.56 -6.06 9.11
N VAL A 128 20.66 -5.94 10.09
CA VAL A 128 20.99 -5.47 11.43
C VAL A 128 20.79 -6.60 12.44
N ARG A 129 21.65 -6.65 13.45
CA ARG A 129 21.47 -7.56 14.58
C ARG A 129 20.31 -7.06 15.43
N GLY A 130 19.36 -7.93 15.72
CA GLY A 130 18.19 -7.60 16.53
C GLY A 130 16.87 -8.06 15.89
N ASN A 131 15.76 -7.60 16.47
CA ASN A 131 14.42 -7.90 16.00
C ASN A 131 13.85 -6.77 15.11
N PHE A 132 12.60 -6.94 14.66
CA PHE A 132 11.92 -5.96 13.80
C PHE A 132 11.75 -4.59 14.47
N ASP A 133 11.45 -4.55 15.78
CA ASP A 133 11.22 -3.28 16.50
C ASP A 133 12.52 -2.48 16.64
N GLN A 134 13.64 -3.16 16.86
CA GLN A 134 14.97 -2.54 16.89
C GLN A 134 15.37 -2.01 15.50
N ALA A 135 15.07 -2.76 14.45
CA ALA A 135 15.28 -2.29 13.08
C ALA A 135 14.43 -1.04 12.77
N LEU A 136 13.18 -1.01 13.20
CA LEU A 136 12.29 0.15 13.03
C LEU A 136 12.75 1.35 13.86
N ALA A 137 13.23 1.14 15.09
CA ALA A 137 13.79 2.21 15.93
C ALA A 137 15.02 2.84 15.27
N LEU A 138 15.92 2.03 14.71
CA LEU A 138 17.07 2.50 13.97
C LEU A 138 16.65 3.34 12.76
N VAL A 139 15.65 2.90 12.00
CA VAL A 139 15.12 3.65 10.86
C VAL A 139 14.64 5.03 11.29
N ARG A 140 13.89 5.14 12.40
CA ARG A 140 13.41 6.43 12.94
C ARG A 140 14.56 7.37 13.27
N GLN A 141 15.61 6.87 13.94
CA GLN A 141 16.79 7.68 14.26
C GLN A 141 17.52 8.17 13.01
N LEU A 142 17.59 7.35 11.95
CA LEU A 142 18.21 7.74 10.68
C LEU A 142 17.41 8.85 9.98
N VAL A 143 16.09 8.77 9.99
CA VAL A 143 15.21 9.79 9.39
C VAL A 143 15.34 11.15 10.09
N GLU A 144 15.55 11.17 11.40
CA GLU A 144 15.75 12.42 12.16
C GLU A 144 17.07 13.14 11.81
N ARG A 145 18.07 12.42 11.31
CA ARG A 145 19.43 12.94 11.09
C ARG A 145 19.82 13.13 9.63
N HIS A 146 19.03 12.55 8.71
CA HIS A 146 19.36 12.50 7.29
C HIS A 146 18.16 12.85 6.42
N PRO A 147 18.35 13.38 5.20
CA PRO A 147 17.27 13.69 4.25
C PRO A 147 16.73 12.42 3.59
N VAL A 148 16.21 11.50 4.40
CA VAL A 148 15.60 10.24 3.98
C VAL A 148 14.16 10.18 4.46
N ALA A 149 13.25 9.67 3.64
CA ALA A 149 11.83 9.57 3.97
C ALA A 149 11.47 8.17 4.45
N LEU A 150 10.83 8.08 5.62
CA LEU A 150 10.29 6.82 6.14
C LEU A 150 9.04 6.42 5.36
N VAL A 151 9.04 5.21 4.78
CA VAL A 151 7.91 4.69 3.99
C VAL A 151 7.28 3.42 4.56
N ASN A 152 7.43 3.17 5.86
CA ASN A 152 6.71 2.13 6.61
C ASN A 152 5.21 2.45 6.72
N SER A 153 4.43 1.53 7.28
CA SER A 153 2.97 1.67 7.44
C SER A 153 2.53 2.86 8.31
N VAL A 154 3.43 3.41 9.11
CA VAL A 154 3.20 4.64 9.91
C VAL A 154 3.18 5.92 9.06
N ASN A 155 3.63 5.88 7.81
CA ASN A 155 3.58 7.03 6.92
C ASN A 155 2.13 7.29 6.47
N PRO A 156 1.57 8.47 6.73
CA PRO A 156 0.15 8.77 6.46
C PRO A 156 -0.19 8.71 4.96
N TYR A 157 0.74 9.02 4.09
CA TYR A 157 0.55 8.95 2.64
C TYR A 157 0.28 7.52 2.14
N ARG A 158 0.67 6.50 2.93
CA ARG A 158 0.34 5.10 2.62
C ARG A 158 -1.16 4.86 2.66
N ILE A 159 -1.84 5.39 3.65
CA ILE A 159 -3.31 5.30 3.80
C ILE A 159 -4.00 6.02 2.64
N GLU A 160 -3.49 7.19 2.26
CA GLU A 160 -4.06 7.96 1.15
C GLU A 160 -4.03 7.19 -0.18
N GLY A 161 -2.94 6.52 -0.50
CA GLY A 161 -2.87 5.70 -1.70
C GLY A 161 -3.74 4.44 -1.62
N GLN A 162 -3.69 3.72 -0.50
CA GLN A 162 -4.44 2.47 -0.32
C GLN A 162 -5.96 2.66 -0.35
N LYS A 163 -6.49 3.81 0.09
CA LYS A 163 -7.94 4.11 0.05
C LYS A 163 -8.54 4.06 -1.36
N THR A 164 -7.71 4.24 -2.41
CA THR A 164 -8.17 4.24 -3.80
C THR A 164 -8.72 2.90 -4.25
N ALA A 165 -8.38 1.80 -3.58
CA ALA A 165 -8.99 0.50 -3.86
C ALA A 165 -10.51 0.50 -3.56
N ALA A 166 -10.96 1.22 -2.54
CA ALA A 166 -12.38 1.40 -2.25
C ALA A 166 -13.09 2.20 -3.36
N PHE A 167 -12.41 3.20 -3.93
CA PHE A 167 -12.94 3.96 -5.05
C PHE A 167 -13.19 3.05 -6.26
N GLU A 168 -12.19 2.26 -6.64
CA GLU A 168 -12.28 1.34 -7.76
C GLU A 168 -13.38 0.29 -7.59
N ILE A 169 -13.58 -0.23 -6.36
CA ILE A 169 -14.69 -1.15 -6.07
C ILE A 169 -16.02 -0.46 -6.35
N CYS A 170 -16.22 0.75 -5.82
CA CYS A 170 -17.45 1.50 -6.02
C CYS A 170 -17.70 1.87 -7.49
N GLU A 171 -16.65 2.24 -8.22
CA GLU A 171 -16.75 2.53 -9.65
C GLU A 171 -17.16 1.29 -10.45
N ALA A 172 -16.55 0.14 -10.16
CA ALA A 172 -16.85 -1.12 -10.85
C ALA A 172 -18.25 -1.65 -10.54
N MET A 173 -18.72 -1.49 -9.30
CA MET A 173 -20.03 -1.99 -8.86
C MET A 173 -21.17 -0.97 -9.00
N GLY A 174 -20.87 0.30 -9.26
CA GLY A 174 -21.84 1.42 -9.23
C GLY A 174 -22.37 1.75 -7.83
N LYS A 175 -21.93 1.05 -6.80
CA LYS A 175 -22.30 1.21 -5.38
C LYS A 175 -21.20 0.68 -4.48
N ALA A 176 -21.27 0.95 -3.17
CA ALA A 176 -20.46 0.20 -2.20
C ALA A 176 -21.00 -1.24 -2.04
N PRO A 177 -20.15 -2.22 -1.75
CA PRO A 177 -20.63 -3.57 -1.38
C PRO A 177 -21.33 -3.51 -0.01
N ASP A 178 -22.17 -4.48 0.29
CA ASP A 178 -22.83 -4.58 1.59
C ASP A 178 -21.81 -4.93 2.70
N ILE A 179 -20.83 -5.76 2.33
CA ILE A 179 -19.74 -6.20 3.22
C ILE A 179 -18.42 -6.12 2.45
N LEU A 180 -17.39 -5.56 3.08
CA LEU A 180 -16.01 -5.71 2.66
C LEU A 180 -15.29 -6.64 3.64
N ALA A 181 -14.90 -7.84 3.17
CA ALA A 181 -14.08 -8.79 3.91
C ALA A 181 -12.61 -8.62 3.53
N ILE A 182 -11.72 -8.42 4.51
CA ILE A 182 -10.32 -8.11 4.24
C ILE A 182 -9.38 -8.71 5.30
N PRO A 183 -8.21 -9.27 4.92
CA PRO A 183 -7.21 -9.69 5.88
C PRO A 183 -6.63 -8.49 6.64
N VAL A 184 -6.45 -8.63 7.94
CA VAL A 184 -5.95 -7.58 8.83
C VAL A 184 -4.62 -8.00 9.47
N GLY A 185 -3.57 -7.23 9.24
CA GLY A 185 -2.33 -7.30 10.01
C GLY A 185 -2.33 -6.19 11.07
N ASN A 186 -1.80 -5.01 10.72
CA ASN A 186 -1.75 -3.82 11.59
C ASN A 186 -2.91 -2.84 11.35
N ALA A 187 -4.03 -3.29 10.84
CA ALA A 187 -5.23 -2.53 10.49
C ALA A 187 -5.07 -1.38 9.47
N GLY A 188 -3.85 -1.07 9.01
CA GLY A 188 -3.63 0.06 8.09
C GLY A 188 -4.44 -0.05 6.78
N ASN A 189 -4.54 -1.25 6.21
CA ASN A 189 -5.26 -1.45 4.95
C ASN A 189 -6.78 -1.34 5.11
N ILE A 190 -7.37 -1.95 6.13
CA ILE A 190 -8.82 -1.84 6.40
C ILE A 190 -9.20 -0.39 6.72
N THR A 191 -8.37 0.32 7.48
CA THR A 191 -8.53 1.76 7.75
C THR A 191 -8.51 2.59 6.48
N ALA A 192 -7.62 2.27 5.54
CA ALA A 192 -7.56 2.95 4.25
C ALA A 192 -8.84 2.74 3.44
N TYR A 193 -9.32 1.49 3.32
CA TYR A 193 -10.57 1.19 2.63
C TYR A 193 -11.76 1.92 3.26
N TRP A 194 -11.88 1.87 4.59
CA TRP A 194 -12.92 2.61 5.31
C TRP A 194 -12.88 4.11 5.02
N ARG A 195 -11.67 4.71 5.05
CA ARG A 195 -11.47 6.12 4.70
C ARG A 195 -11.90 6.42 3.26
N GLY A 196 -11.61 5.51 2.33
CA GLY A 196 -12.02 5.63 0.95
C GLY A 196 -13.54 5.62 0.79
N PHE A 197 -14.23 4.65 1.38
CA PHE A 197 -15.69 4.59 1.33
C PHE A 197 -16.34 5.84 1.95
N ARG A 198 -15.84 6.29 3.10
CA ARG A 198 -16.35 7.53 3.73
C ARG A 198 -16.14 8.76 2.84
N GLN A 199 -14.99 8.88 2.21
CA GLN A 199 -14.70 9.99 1.31
C GLN A 199 -15.60 9.96 0.08
N TRP A 200 -15.85 8.76 -0.47
CA TRP A 200 -16.74 8.56 -1.62
C TRP A 200 -18.20 8.89 -1.28
N GLN A 201 -18.65 8.53 -0.06
CA GLN A 201 -19.96 8.93 0.44
C GLN A 201 -20.07 10.44 0.61
N ALA A 202 -19.08 11.08 1.23
CA ALA A 202 -19.06 12.53 1.41
C ALA A 202 -19.05 13.30 0.07
N ALA A 203 -18.43 12.71 -0.96
CA ALA A 203 -18.45 13.24 -2.33
C ALA A 203 -19.75 12.93 -3.12
N GLY A 204 -20.75 12.31 -2.49
CA GLY A 204 -22.03 11.95 -3.11
C GLY A 204 -21.93 10.82 -4.16
N ARG A 205 -20.81 10.09 -4.19
CA ARG A 205 -20.58 9.02 -5.17
C ARG A 205 -21.23 7.68 -4.78
N ILE A 206 -21.46 7.45 -3.50
CA ILE A 206 -22.20 6.31 -2.97
C ILE A 206 -23.17 6.76 -1.87
N ARG A 207 -24.27 6.02 -1.69
CA ARG A 207 -25.30 6.34 -0.70
C ARG A 207 -25.06 5.69 0.65
N ALA A 208 -24.60 4.45 0.66
CA ALA A 208 -24.40 3.62 1.85
C ALA A 208 -22.92 3.27 2.03
N LEU A 209 -22.53 3.00 3.27
CA LEU A 209 -21.21 2.48 3.64
C LEU A 209 -21.27 0.96 3.82
N PRO A 210 -20.21 0.22 3.47
CA PRO A 210 -20.17 -1.22 3.72
C PRO A 210 -19.95 -1.52 5.20
N ARG A 211 -20.35 -2.71 5.62
CA ARG A 211 -19.83 -3.31 6.86
C ARG A 211 -18.40 -3.81 6.61
N MET A 212 -17.50 -3.44 7.49
CA MET A 212 -16.09 -3.81 7.40
C MET A 212 -15.81 -5.06 8.24
N TRP A 213 -15.44 -6.15 7.59
CA TRP A 213 -15.09 -7.41 8.24
C TRP A 213 -13.58 -7.65 8.10
N GLY A 214 -12.87 -7.53 9.24
CA GLY A 214 -11.43 -7.82 9.31
C GLY A 214 -11.20 -9.26 9.77
N PHE A 215 -10.27 -9.95 9.13
CA PHE A 215 -9.91 -11.33 9.46
C PHE A 215 -8.43 -11.41 9.83
N GLN A 216 -8.14 -12.08 10.93
CA GLN A 216 -6.78 -12.39 11.38
C GLN A 216 -6.65 -13.89 11.57
N ALA A 217 -5.43 -14.43 11.43
CA ALA A 217 -5.17 -15.81 11.77
C ALA A 217 -5.28 -16.00 13.30
N GLU A 218 -5.89 -17.09 13.75
CA GLU A 218 -6.13 -17.36 15.18
C GLU A 218 -4.84 -17.25 16.03
N GLY A 219 -3.72 -17.77 15.52
CA GLY A 219 -2.43 -17.67 16.21
C GLY A 219 -1.72 -16.30 16.10
N ALA A 220 -2.30 -15.30 15.40
CA ALA A 220 -1.72 -13.99 15.17
C ALA A 220 -2.82 -12.91 15.03
N ALA A 221 -3.67 -12.79 16.03
CA ALA A 221 -4.81 -11.88 16.09
C ALA A 221 -4.62 -10.82 17.21
N PRO A 222 -3.73 -9.83 17.03
CA PRO A 222 -3.43 -8.84 18.06
C PRO A 222 -4.47 -7.71 18.18
N ILE A 223 -5.49 -7.68 17.31
CA ILE A 223 -6.55 -6.64 17.28
C ILE A 223 -7.90 -7.28 17.54
#